data_bb01345b784757eca1a74a45af93beca
#
_entry.id   bb01345b784757eca1a74a45af93beca
#
_cell.length_a   1.000
_cell.length_b   1.000
_cell.length_c   1.000
_cell.angle_alpha   90.00
_cell.angle_beta   90.00
_cell.angle_gamma   90.00
#
_symmetry.space_group_name_H-M   'P 1'
#
loop_
_entity.id
_entity.type
_entity.pdbx_description
1 polymer ?
#
loop_
_entity_poly.entity_id
_entity_poly.type
_entity_poly.pdbx_seq_one_letter_code
_entity_poly.pdbx_strand_id
1 'polypeptide(L)'
;IRIKDDVKMPIFSFSLKDIKGTEITGTNTLIEKIEFETKEEMEVTFKQTMSLQGGEYLLSLGCTGYENGEFVVYHRLYDVCNITVVSSKNTVGFYDMDSEITVV
;
A
#
# COMPACT_ATOMS: atom_id res chain seq x y z
N ILE A 1 1.78 -13.32 8.91
CA ILE A 1 2.83 -12.58 9.65
C ILE A 1 2.90 -13.03 11.10
N ARG A 2 4.10 -13.27 11.56
CA ARG A 2 4.37 -13.58 12.96
C ARG A 2 4.93 -12.37 13.67
N ILE A 3 4.31 -11.95 14.75
CA ILE A 3 4.68 -10.76 15.52
C ILE A 3 5.49 -11.19 16.74
N LYS A 4 6.65 -10.55 16.93
CA LYS A 4 7.48 -10.77 18.12
C LYS A 4 6.84 -10.12 19.35
N ASP A 5 7.09 -10.69 20.52
CA ASP A 5 6.48 -10.25 21.78
C ASP A 5 6.77 -8.79 22.16
N ASP A 6 7.89 -8.25 21.70
CA ASP A 6 8.29 -6.86 21.97
C ASP A 6 7.58 -5.83 21.07
N VAL A 7 6.87 -6.29 20.04
CA VAL A 7 6.10 -5.40 19.15
C VAL A 7 4.69 -5.27 19.71
N LYS A 8 4.33 -4.08 20.18
CA LYS A 8 3.05 -3.85 20.85
C LYS A 8 1.97 -3.30 19.95
N MET A 9 2.31 -2.35 19.09
CA MET A 9 1.36 -1.70 18.18
C MET A 9 1.98 -1.57 16.79
N PRO A 10 1.98 -2.66 16.01
CA PRO A 10 2.54 -2.60 14.67
C PRO A 10 1.66 -1.77 13.74
N ILE A 11 2.30 -1.09 12.80
CA ILE A 11 1.64 -0.38 11.71
C ILE A 11 1.94 -1.13 10.43
N PHE A 12 0.91 -1.63 9.77
CA PHE A 12 1.05 -2.35 8.51
C PHE A 12 0.80 -1.41 7.34
N SER A 13 1.67 -1.45 6.36
CA SER A 13 1.63 -0.53 5.23
C SER A 13 1.85 -1.22 3.89
N PHE A 14 1.34 -0.59 2.84
CA PHE A 14 1.75 -0.90 1.48
C PHE A 14 2.02 0.40 0.73
N SER A 15 2.82 0.30 -0.32
CA SER A 15 2.98 1.38 -1.29
C SER A 15 3.15 0.80 -2.68
N LEU A 16 2.77 1.60 -3.67
CA LEU A 16 2.96 1.30 -5.08
C LEU A 16 3.80 2.37 -5.71
N LYS A 17 4.74 1.98 -6.54
CA LYS A 17 5.52 2.89 -7.37
C LYS A 17 5.55 2.38 -8.80
N ASP A 18 5.88 3.26 -9.74
CA ASP A 18 6.10 2.83 -11.12
C ASP A 18 7.47 2.17 -11.25
N ILE A 19 7.77 1.65 -12.44
CA ILE A 19 9.05 0.96 -12.68
C ILE A 19 10.25 1.89 -12.65
N LYS A 20 10.04 3.20 -12.70
CA LYS A 20 11.10 4.21 -12.59
C LYS A 20 11.37 4.62 -11.14
N GLY A 21 10.57 4.13 -10.20
CA GLY A 21 10.73 4.41 -8.79
C GLY A 21 9.90 5.56 -8.26
N THR A 22 9.01 6.14 -9.06
CA THR A 22 8.11 7.19 -8.60
C THR A 22 7.00 6.60 -7.74
N GLU A 23 6.89 7.05 -6.50
CA GLU A 23 5.79 6.63 -5.62
C GLU A 23 4.46 7.19 -6.10
N ILE A 24 3.48 6.31 -6.23
CA ILE A 24 2.16 6.65 -6.76
C ILE A 24 1.14 6.77 -5.65
N THR A 25 1.08 5.77 -4.78
CA THR A 25 0.13 5.73 -3.68
C THR A 25 0.63 4.80 -2.60
N GLY A 26 0.07 4.95 -1.44
CA GLY A 26 0.31 4.07 -0.31
C GLY A 26 -0.49 4.52 0.89
N THR A 27 -0.72 3.62 1.80
CA THR A 27 -1.37 3.92 3.06
C THR A 27 -0.95 2.92 4.11
N ASN A 28 -1.43 3.11 5.33
CA ASN A 28 -1.14 2.20 6.42
C ASN A 28 -2.32 2.14 7.40
N THR A 29 -2.24 1.22 8.34
CA THR A 29 -3.29 1.02 9.34
C THR A 29 -3.49 2.23 10.24
N LEU A 30 -2.44 3.03 10.48
CA LEU A 30 -2.55 4.23 11.30
C LEU A 30 -3.30 5.36 10.57
N ILE A 31 -2.97 5.61 9.31
CA ILE A 31 -3.64 6.61 8.47
C ILE A 31 -5.12 6.28 8.33
N GLU A 32 -5.44 5.01 8.08
CA GLU A 32 -6.81 4.54 7.89
C GLU A 32 -7.55 4.31 9.21
N LYS A 33 -6.89 4.54 10.34
CA LYS A 33 -7.47 4.42 11.69
C LYS A 33 -8.07 3.04 11.95
N ILE A 34 -7.36 1.99 11.53
CA ILE A 34 -7.77 0.61 11.73
C ILE A 34 -7.40 0.21 13.16
N GLU A 35 -8.38 -0.20 13.93
CA GLU A 35 -8.19 -0.71 15.28
C GLU A 35 -8.14 -2.23 15.25
N PHE A 36 -7.15 -2.81 15.91
CA PHE A 36 -6.99 -4.26 15.98
C PHE A 36 -6.20 -4.64 17.22
N GLU A 37 -6.40 -5.89 17.65
CA GLU A 37 -5.61 -6.50 18.72
C GLU A 37 -4.36 -7.13 18.12
N THR A 38 -3.19 -6.82 18.70
CA THR A 38 -1.94 -7.45 18.28
C THR A 38 -1.87 -8.89 18.79
N LYS A 39 -1.70 -9.83 17.87
CA LYS A 39 -1.60 -11.26 18.15
C LYS A 39 -0.25 -11.77 17.67
N GLU A 40 0.14 -12.96 18.16
CA GLU A 40 1.39 -13.60 17.72
C GLU A 40 1.42 -13.85 16.21
N GLU A 41 0.31 -14.34 15.66
CA GLU A 41 0.15 -14.51 14.21
C GLU A 41 -0.99 -13.62 13.71
N MET A 42 -0.74 -12.89 12.63
CA MET A 42 -1.71 -11.99 12.04
C MET A 42 -1.71 -12.12 10.52
N GLU A 43 -2.89 -12.00 9.95
CA GLU A 43 -3.07 -11.88 8.52
C GLU A 43 -3.57 -10.47 8.21
N VAL A 44 -2.85 -9.77 7.35
CA VAL A 44 -3.22 -8.40 6.96
C VAL A 44 -3.60 -8.40 5.49
N THR A 45 -4.80 -7.93 5.20
CA THR A 45 -5.32 -7.84 3.85
C THR A 45 -5.55 -6.39 3.47
N PHE A 46 -4.96 -5.97 2.36
CA PHE A 46 -5.24 -4.68 1.76
C PHE A 46 -6.15 -4.89 0.57
N LYS A 47 -7.30 -4.22 0.59
CA LYS A 47 -8.29 -4.31 -0.49
C LYS A 47 -8.61 -2.92 -1.00
N GLN A 48 -8.55 -2.73 -2.30
CA GLN A 48 -8.81 -1.44 -2.92
C GLN A 48 -9.29 -1.61 -4.35
N THR A 49 -10.01 -0.59 -4.82
CA THR A 49 -10.36 -0.49 -6.23
C THR A 49 -9.13 -0.06 -7.03
N MET A 50 -8.86 -0.74 -8.13
CA MET A 50 -7.74 -0.41 -8.98
C MET A 50 -8.13 0.70 -9.95
N SER A 51 -7.70 1.93 -9.64
CA SER A 51 -8.00 3.13 -10.43
C SER A 51 -6.77 3.68 -11.15
N LEU A 52 -5.74 2.86 -11.31
CA LEU A 52 -4.52 3.25 -11.99
C LEU A 52 -4.65 3.06 -13.50
N GLN A 53 -3.94 3.92 -14.23
CA GLN A 53 -3.77 3.74 -15.67
C GLN A 53 -3.06 2.41 -15.95
N GLY A 54 -3.34 1.79 -17.09
CA GLY A 54 -2.65 0.58 -17.52
C GLY A 54 -1.13 0.76 -17.50
N GLY A 55 -0.42 -0.21 -16.97
CA GLY A 55 1.03 -0.16 -16.83
C GLY A 55 1.53 -1.15 -15.81
N GLU A 56 2.79 -1.04 -15.48
CA GLU A 56 3.45 -1.90 -14.52
C GLU A 56 3.86 -1.14 -13.26
N TYR A 57 3.60 -1.73 -12.12
CA TYR A 57 3.82 -1.14 -10.81
C TYR A 57 4.50 -2.13 -9.89
N LEU A 58 5.23 -1.60 -8.92
CA LEU A 58 5.94 -2.40 -7.93
C LEU A 58 5.31 -2.17 -6.55
N LEU A 59 4.98 -3.28 -5.90
CA LEU A 59 4.38 -3.28 -4.56
C LEU A 59 5.47 -3.42 -3.50
N SER A 60 5.40 -2.58 -2.48
CA SER A 60 6.21 -2.71 -1.28
C SER A 60 5.31 -2.86 -0.07
N LEU A 61 5.75 -3.64 0.90
CA LEU A 61 5.04 -3.90 2.14
C LEU A 61 5.91 -3.52 3.33
N GLY A 62 5.29 -3.12 4.42
CA GLY A 62 6.03 -2.74 5.61
C GLY A 62 5.29 -3.02 6.90
N CYS A 63 6.06 -3.24 7.95
CA CYS A 63 5.60 -3.28 9.33
C CYS A 63 6.49 -2.35 10.14
N THR A 64 5.90 -1.31 10.71
CA THR A 64 6.59 -0.28 11.46
C THR A 64 5.88 -0.05 12.78
N GLY A 65 6.35 0.90 13.58
CA GLY A 65 5.71 1.27 14.82
C GLY A 65 6.46 2.36 15.54
N TYR A 66 6.08 2.58 16.79
CA TYR A 66 6.72 3.53 17.68
C TYR A 66 7.14 2.82 18.96
N GLU A 67 8.37 3.07 19.38
CA GLU A 67 8.90 2.61 20.67
C GLU A 67 9.42 3.83 21.42
N ASN A 68 8.88 4.06 22.62
CA ASN A 68 9.24 5.21 23.45
C ASN A 68 9.14 6.55 22.70
N GLY A 69 8.11 6.68 21.83
CA GLY A 69 7.90 7.87 21.02
C GLY A 69 8.76 7.97 19.76
N GLU A 70 9.66 7.03 19.53
CA GLU A 70 10.50 6.98 18.34
C GLU A 70 9.95 6.01 17.30
N PHE A 71 9.99 6.45 16.04
CA PHE A 71 9.57 5.62 14.91
C PHE A 71 10.61 4.52 14.65
N VAL A 72 10.13 3.29 14.53
CA VAL A 72 10.98 2.14 14.24
C VAL A 72 10.43 1.33 13.08
N VAL A 73 11.32 0.73 12.30
CA VAL A 73 10.98 -0.18 11.20
C VAL A 73 11.25 -1.60 11.66
N TYR A 74 10.22 -2.42 11.74
CA TYR A 74 10.38 -3.82 12.10
C TYR A 74 10.73 -4.67 10.90
N HIS A 75 10.06 -4.41 9.77
CA HIS A 75 10.29 -5.17 8.56
C HIS A 75 9.82 -4.38 7.35
N ARG A 76 10.60 -4.43 6.26
CA ARG A 76 10.20 -3.86 4.96
C ARG A 76 10.56 -4.81 3.84
N LEU A 77 9.61 -4.98 2.94
CA LEU A 77 9.79 -5.74 1.71
C LEU A 77 9.61 -4.76 0.54
N TYR A 78 10.71 -4.38 -0.07
CA TYR A 78 10.69 -3.49 -1.23
C TYR A 78 10.48 -4.28 -2.51
N ASP A 79 9.63 -3.76 -3.39
CA ASP A 79 9.42 -4.31 -4.74
C ASP A 79 9.12 -5.81 -4.70
N VAL A 80 8.33 -6.23 -3.73
CA VAL A 80 8.06 -7.65 -3.46
C VAL A 80 7.18 -8.28 -4.53
N CYS A 81 6.42 -7.48 -5.26
CA CYS A 81 5.51 -7.97 -6.29
C CYS A 81 5.41 -6.97 -7.43
N ASN A 82 5.42 -7.49 -8.66
CA ASN A 82 5.16 -6.70 -9.86
C ASN A 82 3.67 -6.82 -10.19
N ILE A 83 2.99 -5.67 -10.27
CA ILE A 83 1.57 -5.60 -10.57
C ILE A 83 1.38 -5.01 -11.97
N THR A 84 0.75 -5.77 -12.85
CA THR A 84 0.40 -5.30 -14.18
C THR A 84 -1.07 -4.89 -14.20
N VAL A 85 -1.34 -3.64 -14.55
CA VAL A 85 -2.68 -3.13 -14.74
C VAL A 85 -2.98 -3.12 -16.24
N VAL A 86 -4.03 -3.81 -16.63
CA VAL A 86 -4.48 -3.86 -18.02
C VAL A 86 -5.71 -2.98 -18.16
N SER A 87 -5.67 -2.03 -19.10
CA SER A 87 -6.78 -1.13 -19.35
C SER A 87 -6.94 -0.92 -20.86
N SER A 88 -8.18 -0.81 -21.31
CA SER A 88 -8.50 -0.44 -22.68
C SER A 88 -8.41 1.06 -22.92
N LYS A 89 -8.30 1.83 -21.85
CA LYS A 89 -8.14 3.28 -21.89
C LYS A 89 -6.66 3.68 -21.81
N ASN A 90 -6.35 4.78 -22.42
CA ASN A 90 -5.00 5.36 -22.39
C ASN A 90 -5.10 6.80 -21.89
N THR A 91 -5.31 6.94 -20.59
CA THR A 91 -5.46 8.24 -19.95
C THR A 91 -4.11 8.89 -19.68
N VAL A 92 -4.15 10.12 -19.19
CA VAL A 92 -2.94 10.87 -18.85
C VAL A 92 -2.58 10.64 -17.37
N GLY A 93 -1.32 10.42 -17.08
CA GLY A 93 -0.82 10.23 -15.70
C GLY A 93 -1.00 8.81 -15.20
N PHE A 94 -1.12 8.67 -13.88
CA PHE A 94 -1.19 7.36 -13.22
C PHE A 94 -2.59 6.93 -12.83
N TYR A 95 -3.49 7.87 -12.74
CA TYR A 95 -4.79 7.64 -12.12
C TYR A 95 -5.91 7.80 -13.13
N ASP A 96 -6.74 6.78 -13.25
CA ASP A 96 -7.95 6.83 -14.06
C ASP A 96 -9.15 7.09 -13.14
N MET A 97 -9.70 8.28 -13.24
CA MET A 97 -10.84 8.70 -12.42
C MET A 97 -12.17 8.20 -12.98
N ASP A 98 -12.13 7.44 -14.05
CA ASP A 98 -13.33 6.93 -14.73
C ASP A 98 -14.31 8.05 -15.09
N SER A 99 -13.78 9.07 -15.75
CA SER A 99 -14.51 10.29 -16.07
C SER A 99 -15.59 10.04 -17.12
N GLU A 100 -16.74 10.70 -16.95
CA GLU A 100 -17.78 10.77 -17.97
C GLU A 100 -17.72 12.15 -18.63
N ILE A 101 -17.74 12.16 -19.98
CA ILE A 101 -17.71 13.39 -20.74
C ILE A 101 -18.95 13.45 -21.62
N THR A 102 -19.70 14.54 -21.50
CA THR A 102 -20.90 14.79 -22.32
C THR A 102 -20.67 16.02 -23.17
N VAL A 103 -20.95 15.90 -24.45
CA VAL A 103 -20.89 17.01 -25.40
C VAL A 103 -22.28 17.27 -25.97
N VAL A 104 -22.72 18.50 -25.85
CA VAL A 104 -24.04 18.92 -26.33
C VAL A 104 -23.90 19.79 -27.59
#